data_e0c9de9ef39884171d115731a85d5e7e
#
_entry.id   e0c9de9ef39884171d115731a85d5e7e
#
_cell.length_a   1.000
_cell.length_b   1.000
_cell.length_c   1.000
_cell.angle_alpha   90.00
_cell.angle_beta   90.00
_cell.angle_gamma   90.00
#
_symmetry.space_group_name_H-M   'P 1'
#
loop_
_entity.id
_entity.type
_entity.pdbx_description
1 polymer ?
#
loop_
_entity_poly.entity_id
_entity_poly.type
_entity_poly.pdbx_seq_one_letter_code
_entity_poly.pdbx_strand_id
1 'polypeptide(L)'
;MTAVSNTEQWELAKQSLVTILSEKHYTPKAFAKALGSPSFMSLLKQIQPIAVPFFKALLGIKVRRHMLFRRDKEIQSYTFSYRSQTVDGRAVVLSGRVTFLHNKNGAPHQVKTLSLHTHQAFFHPEWTPSQNLMFMPLKVLWNSAVIEPDLQKWGITHGIEPDGGGSALHMARQLADCTVAALQIMQQHGVTLMPDGYTTNWGSSQGALPTLYFAKWYDTEAPQWFREALRLRATFSAEGDVPLYELTTYTYGNPNLVYEGHILLTAYFKAFSKEQKGGYDAAELVPQWFTEPRYEVDGRKITFLDALSHYYPQFTESVIKGMKSYAEMVAPDMLTADGEVDIRCPKVQAWLACLKKYNNLDDWTPAHEVYIAHSPADDMMPYEMVYKLYRTLSGEGQNPLVHMYSVPAMRILPHGGLNPHFIIAFVGQLLMACVENPEDMRKFYKIVK
;
A
#
# COMPACT_ATOMS: atom_id res chain seq x y z
N MET A 1 -22.70 16.16 -13.36
CA MET A 1 -22.32 14.84 -13.90
C MET A 1 -22.53 13.84 -12.76
N THR A 2 -23.45 12.91 -12.93
CA THR A 2 -23.68 11.78 -12.01
C THR A 2 -22.40 10.96 -11.99
N ALA A 3 -21.86 10.66 -10.80
CA ALA A 3 -20.72 9.76 -10.67
C ALA A 3 -21.12 8.40 -11.25
N VAL A 4 -20.33 7.88 -12.19
CA VAL A 4 -20.50 6.51 -12.73
C VAL A 4 -20.23 5.55 -11.59
N SER A 5 -21.08 4.53 -11.42
CA SER A 5 -20.90 3.55 -10.35
C SER A 5 -19.62 2.73 -10.55
N ASN A 6 -19.02 2.22 -9.48
CA ASN A 6 -17.83 1.35 -9.57
C ASN A 6 -18.05 0.16 -10.51
N THR A 7 -19.26 -0.41 -10.53
CA THR A 7 -19.62 -1.53 -11.41
C THR A 7 -19.60 -1.13 -12.88
N GLU A 8 -20.14 0.06 -13.21
CA GLU A 8 -20.11 0.57 -14.59
C GLU A 8 -18.71 0.90 -15.06
N GLN A 9 -17.87 1.48 -14.19
CA GLN A 9 -16.44 1.71 -14.47
C GLN A 9 -15.69 0.41 -14.71
N TRP A 10 -16.00 -0.64 -13.95
CA TRP A 10 -15.44 -1.97 -14.14
C TRP A 10 -15.78 -2.57 -15.51
N GLU A 11 -17.04 -2.53 -15.93
CA GLU A 11 -17.45 -3.07 -17.23
C GLU A 11 -16.83 -2.29 -18.40
N LEU A 12 -16.75 -0.97 -18.31
CA LEU A 12 -16.07 -0.14 -19.31
C LEU A 12 -14.58 -0.45 -19.39
N ALA A 13 -13.92 -0.62 -18.25
CA ALA A 13 -12.49 -0.85 -18.17
C ALA A 13 -12.05 -2.22 -18.73
N LYS A 14 -12.91 -3.23 -18.73
CA LYS A 14 -12.63 -4.53 -19.34
C LYS A 14 -12.41 -4.48 -20.86
N GLN A 15 -12.91 -3.45 -21.53
CA GLN A 15 -12.90 -3.36 -22.99
C GLN A 15 -11.58 -2.86 -23.57
N SER A 16 -10.76 -2.17 -22.78
CA SER A 16 -9.49 -1.63 -23.25
C SER A 16 -8.30 -2.01 -22.36
N LEU A 17 -7.08 -1.96 -22.91
CA LEU A 17 -5.85 -2.26 -22.16
C LEU A 17 -5.56 -1.19 -21.10
N VAL A 18 -5.71 0.09 -21.50
CA VAL A 18 -5.61 1.27 -20.63
C VAL A 18 -6.75 2.20 -20.98
N THR A 19 -7.55 2.56 -20.00
CA THR A 19 -8.66 3.51 -20.18
C THR A 19 -8.52 4.65 -19.18
N ILE A 20 -8.59 5.89 -19.69
CA ILE A 20 -8.66 7.07 -18.84
C ILE A 20 -10.07 7.14 -18.22
N LEU A 21 -10.16 7.02 -16.91
CA LEU A 21 -11.40 7.11 -16.15
C LEU A 21 -11.73 8.55 -15.75
N SER A 22 -10.70 9.32 -15.41
CA SER A 22 -10.84 10.76 -15.18
C SER A 22 -9.53 11.49 -15.44
N GLU A 23 -9.66 12.74 -15.90
CA GLU A 23 -8.56 13.66 -16.10
C GLU A 23 -8.83 14.93 -15.29
N LYS A 24 -7.81 15.41 -14.57
CA LYS A 24 -7.89 16.63 -13.78
C LYS A 24 -6.65 17.49 -14.01
N HIS A 25 -6.89 18.77 -14.33
CA HIS A 25 -5.87 19.78 -14.46
C HIS A 25 -5.91 20.71 -13.25
N TYR A 26 -4.80 20.86 -12.60
CA TYR A 26 -4.71 21.72 -11.42
C TYR A 26 -3.76 22.89 -11.66
N THR A 27 -4.26 24.09 -11.33
CA THR A 27 -3.34 25.13 -10.93
C THR A 27 -2.68 24.71 -9.60
N PRO A 28 -1.47 25.17 -9.29
CA PRO A 28 -0.83 24.84 -7.99
C PRO A 28 -1.69 25.15 -6.76
N LYS A 29 -2.51 26.22 -6.83
CA LYS A 29 -3.45 26.56 -5.74
C LYS A 29 -4.59 25.52 -5.61
N ALA A 30 -5.17 25.11 -6.74
CA ALA A 30 -6.22 24.08 -6.75
C ALA A 30 -5.68 22.72 -6.30
N PHE A 31 -4.44 22.41 -6.69
CA PHE A 31 -3.75 21.20 -6.26
C PHE A 31 -3.52 21.17 -4.74
N ALA A 32 -2.99 22.26 -4.17
CA ALA A 32 -2.84 22.35 -2.73
C ALA A 32 -4.17 22.20 -1.96
N LYS A 33 -5.27 22.74 -2.54
CA LYS A 33 -6.61 22.57 -1.97
C LYS A 33 -7.10 21.12 -2.08
N ALA A 34 -6.79 20.45 -3.19
CA ALA A 34 -7.18 19.05 -3.40
C ALA A 34 -6.43 18.09 -2.47
N LEU A 35 -5.11 18.32 -2.25
CA LEU A 35 -4.31 17.58 -1.27
C LEU A 35 -4.81 17.80 0.17
N GLY A 36 -5.34 18.97 0.47
CA GLY A 36 -5.96 19.28 1.76
C GLY A 36 -7.46 19.04 1.75
N SER A 37 -7.96 18.01 1.07
CA SER A 37 -9.39 17.72 0.98
C SER A 37 -10.03 17.57 2.37
N PRO A 38 -11.33 17.88 2.53
CA PRO A 38 -12.02 17.78 3.82
C PRO A 38 -11.90 16.39 4.45
N SER A 39 -12.00 15.33 3.65
CA SER A 39 -11.88 13.94 4.09
C SER A 39 -10.49 13.68 4.67
N PHE A 40 -9.44 14.05 3.93
CA PHE A 40 -8.07 13.91 4.38
C PHE A 40 -7.76 14.75 5.62
N MET A 41 -8.21 16.01 5.64
CA MET A 41 -8.03 16.91 6.80
C MET A 41 -8.82 16.43 8.02
N SER A 42 -9.96 15.78 7.83
CA SER A 42 -10.75 15.14 8.90
C SER A 42 -9.98 13.97 9.51
N LEU A 43 -9.44 13.08 8.66
CA LEU A 43 -8.58 11.99 9.11
C LEU A 43 -7.38 12.50 9.89
N LEU A 44 -6.65 13.46 9.31
CA LEU A 44 -5.48 14.03 9.94
C LEU A 44 -5.81 14.68 11.31
N LYS A 45 -6.98 15.30 11.43
CA LYS A 45 -7.47 15.89 12.68
C LYS A 45 -7.83 14.81 13.72
N GLN A 46 -8.34 13.68 13.30
CA GLN A 46 -8.63 12.55 14.19
C GLN A 46 -7.36 11.88 14.69
N ILE A 47 -6.39 11.66 13.79
CA ILE A 47 -5.14 10.96 14.11
C ILE A 47 -4.16 11.89 14.84
N GLN A 48 -4.00 13.14 14.38
CA GLN A 48 -3.02 14.10 14.89
C GLN A 48 -3.50 15.55 14.76
N PRO A 49 -4.26 16.08 15.72
CA PRO A 49 -4.73 17.47 15.66
C PRO A 49 -3.60 18.49 15.51
N ILE A 50 -2.43 18.24 16.11
CA ILE A 50 -1.24 19.11 16.08
C ILE A 50 -0.58 19.13 14.70
N ALA A 51 -0.67 18.03 13.93
CA ALA A 51 -0.09 17.95 12.59
C ALA A 51 -0.83 18.82 11.56
N VAL A 52 -2.11 19.10 11.79
CA VAL A 52 -2.94 19.90 10.85
C VAL A 52 -2.40 21.29 10.57
N PRO A 53 -2.05 22.13 11.57
CA PRO A 53 -1.48 23.44 11.29
C PRO A 53 -0.10 23.35 10.64
N PHE A 54 0.74 22.41 11.06
CA PHE A 54 2.06 22.18 10.47
C PHE A 54 1.95 21.78 8.99
N PHE A 55 1.06 20.86 8.67
CA PHE A 55 0.81 20.41 7.30
C PHE A 55 0.26 21.52 6.41
N LYS A 56 -0.70 22.32 6.93
CA LYS A 56 -1.22 23.51 6.23
C LYS A 56 -0.13 24.53 5.94
N ALA A 57 0.76 24.78 6.92
CA ALA A 57 1.89 25.68 6.76
C ALA A 57 2.89 25.16 5.71
N LEU A 58 3.24 23.88 5.79
CA LEU A 58 4.14 23.22 4.83
C LEU A 58 3.60 23.30 3.40
N LEU A 59 2.33 22.93 3.20
CA LEU A 59 1.64 23.04 1.91
C LEU A 59 1.63 24.49 1.42
N GLY A 60 1.28 25.43 2.29
CA GLY A 60 1.23 26.84 1.95
C GLY A 60 2.58 27.41 1.52
N ILE A 61 3.65 27.10 2.22
CA ILE A 61 5.01 27.61 1.93
C ILE A 61 5.57 26.94 0.67
N LYS A 62 5.56 25.61 0.61
CA LYS A 62 6.18 24.86 -0.49
C LYS A 62 5.44 25.08 -1.81
N VAL A 63 4.10 25.01 -1.79
CA VAL A 63 3.31 25.24 -3.01
C VAL A 63 3.45 26.67 -3.49
N ARG A 64 3.39 27.68 -2.62
CA ARG A 64 3.59 29.09 -3.02
C ARG A 64 4.97 29.33 -3.64
N ARG A 65 6.02 28.76 -3.06
CA ARG A 65 7.38 28.92 -3.58
C ARG A 65 7.51 28.33 -4.98
N HIS A 66 6.98 27.12 -5.22
CA HIS A 66 7.00 26.50 -6.55
C HIS A 66 6.10 27.23 -7.57
N MET A 67 4.98 27.82 -7.13
CA MET A 67 4.11 28.61 -7.99
C MET A 67 4.81 29.83 -8.59
N LEU A 68 5.70 30.47 -7.84
CA LEU A 68 6.42 31.64 -8.31
C LEU A 68 7.41 31.34 -9.42
N PHE A 69 7.96 30.12 -9.44
CA PHE A 69 9.01 29.73 -10.38
C PHE A 69 8.53 28.87 -11.56
N ARG A 70 7.25 28.44 -11.58
CA ARG A 70 6.74 27.53 -12.62
C ARG A 70 5.35 27.94 -13.12
N ARG A 71 5.20 29.23 -13.49
CA ARG A 71 3.92 29.76 -14.01
C ARG A 71 3.52 29.16 -15.36
N ASP A 72 4.47 28.65 -16.10
CA ASP A 72 4.35 27.94 -17.38
C ASP A 72 3.88 26.49 -17.26
N LYS A 73 3.80 25.96 -16.02
CA LYS A 73 3.43 24.59 -15.74
C LYS A 73 2.02 24.46 -15.16
N GLU A 74 1.42 23.34 -15.41
CA GLU A 74 0.23 22.83 -14.70
C GLU A 74 0.49 21.44 -14.16
N ILE A 75 -0.34 20.99 -13.23
CA ILE A 75 -0.30 19.63 -12.70
C ILE A 75 -1.46 18.87 -13.34
N GLN A 76 -1.13 17.81 -14.03
CA GLN A 76 -2.09 16.88 -14.60
C GLN A 76 -2.15 15.61 -13.77
N SER A 77 -3.37 15.11 -13.55
CA SER A 77 -3.63 13.88 -12.79
C SER A 77 -4.65 13.04 -13.56
N TYR A 78 -4.24 11.85 -13.92
CA TYR A 78 -5.04 10.87 -14.66
C TYR A 78 -5.36 9.71 -13.75
N THR A 79 -6.65 9.45 -13.56
CA THR A 79 -7.12 8.17 -13.04
C THR A 79 -7.39 7.26 -14.23
N PHE A 80 -6.90 6.05 -14.19
CA PHE A 80 -6.99 5.12 -15.31
C PHE A 80 -7.25 3.69 -14.83
N SER A 81 -7.71 2.84 -15.73
CA SER A 81 -7.78 1.41 -15.53
C SER A 81 -6.70 0.68 -16.33
N TYR A 82 -6.25 -0.45 -15.82
CA TYR A 82 -5.25 -1.30 -16.43
C TYR A 82 -5.51 -2.77 -16.17
N ARG A 83 -5.00 -3.65 -17.00
CA ARG A 83 -5.11 -5.11 -16.82
C ARG A 83 -4.02 -5.62 -15.92
N SER A 84 -4.38 -6.54 -15.04
CA SER A 84 -3.48 -7.24 -14.13
C SER A 84 -4.00 -8.65 -13.82
N GLN A 85 -3.51 -9.27 -12.75
CA GLN A 85 -3.95 -10.56 -12.27
C GLN A 85 -4.31 -10.52 -10.80
N THR A 86 -5.34 -11.28 -10.45
CA THR A 86 -5.71 -11.57 -9.06
C THR A 86 -4.76 -12.59 -8.45
N VAL A 87 -4.84 -12.77 -7.12
CA VAL A 87 -4.02 -13.75 -6.38
C VAL A 87 -4.22 -15.18 -6.92
N ASP A 88 -5.41 -15.52 -7.36
CA ASP A 88 -5.75 -16.82 -7.97
C ASP A 88 -5.45 -16.90 -9.49
N GLY A 89 -4.73 -15.91 -10.04
CA GLY A 89 -4.24 -15.91 -11.40
C GLY A 89 -5.25 -15.51 -12.48
N ARG A 90 -6.49 -15.15 -12.11
CA ARG A 90 -7.49 -14.65 -13.08
C ARG A 90 -7.11 -13.28 -13.61
N ALA A 91 -7.45 -13.00 -14.85
CA ALA A 91 -7.35 -11.65 -15.38
C ALA A 91 -8.30 -10.70 -14.62
N VAL A 92 -7.79 -9.56 -14.24
CA VAL A 92 -8.53 -8.50 -13.53
C VAL A 92 -8.22 -7.14 -14.15
N VAL A 93 -9.17 -6.23 -14.07
CA VAL A 93 -8.94 -4.81 -14.40
C VAL A 93 -8.91 -4.03 -13.09
N LEU A 94 -7.82 -3.35 -12.87
CA LEU A 94 -7.59 -2.51 -11.69
C LEU A 94 -7.58 -1.04 -12.09
N SER A 95 -7.66 -0.15 -11.13
CA SER A 95 -7.47 1.27 -11.31
C SER A 95 -6.19 1.77 -10.67
N GLY A 96 -5.77 2.95 -11.07
CA GLY A 96 -4.63 3.64 -10.52
C GLY A 96 -4.64 5.09 -10.92
N ARG A 97 -3.64 5.81 -10.45
CA ARG A 97 -3.43 7.23 -10.76
C ARG A 97 -2.00 7.48 -11.18
N VAL A 98 -1.83 8.38 -12.13
CA VAL A 98 -0.56 9.04 -12.41
C VAL A 98 -0.73 10.55 -12.32
N THR A 99 0.20 11.21 -11.65
CA THR A 99 0.20 12.67 -11.50
C THR A 99 1.57 13.24 -11.85
N PHE A 100 1.63 14.25 -12.69
CA PHE A 100 2.89 14.85 -13.15
C PHE A 100 2.73 16.34 -13.49
N LEU A 101 3.87 17.04 -13.61
CA LEU A 101 3.91 18.39 -14.20
C LEU A 101 3.88 18.29 -15.72
N HIS A 102 3.17 19.23 -16.34
CA HIS A 102 3.08 19.38 -17.78
C HIS A 102 3.26 20.84 -18.19
N ASN A 103 3.77 21.10 -19.41
CA ASN A 103 3.88 22.44 -19.96
C ASN A 103 2.51 22.94 -20.44
N LYS A 104 2.04 24.09 -19.98
CA LYS A 104 0.74 24.67 -20.39
C LYS A 104 0.59 24.88 -21.89
N ASN A 105 1.68 25.04 -22.59
CA ASN A 105 1.71 25.22 -24.05
C ASN A 105 1.71 23.89 -24.82
N GLY A 106 1.59 22.76 -24.13
CA GLY A 106 1.59 21.43 -24.74
C GLY A 106 2.97 20.92 -25.18
N ALA A 107 4.05 21.67 -24.95
CA ALA A 107 5.39 21.21 -25.29
C ALA A 107 5.81 19.99 -24.45
N PRO A 108 6.64 19.09 -24.99
CA PRO A 108 7.15 17.94 -24.23
C PRO A 108 7.80 18.36 -22.92
N HIS A 109 7.64 17.53 -21.89
CA HIS A 109 8.18 17.75 -20.56
C HIS A 109 8.98 16.54 -20.08
N GLN A 110 10.12 16.78 -19.44
CA GLN A 110 10.93 15.73 -18.85
C GLN A 110 10.86 15.82 -17.33
N VAL A 111 10.46 14.72 -16.68
CA VAL A 111 10.48 14.59 -15.22
C VAL A 111 11.84 14.06 -14.77
N LYS A 112 12.32 14.53 -13.62
CA LYS A 112 13.59 14.06 -13.04
C LYS A 112 13.43 12.70 -12.39
N THR A 113 12.30 12.45 -11.74
CA THR A 113 12.07 11.19 -11.03
C THR A 113 10.71 10.61 -11.34
N LEU A 114 10.64 9.29 -11.34
CA LEU A 114 9.39 8.54 -11.18
C LEU A 114 9.30 8.11 -9.72
N SER A 115 8.14 8.26 -9.12
CA SER A 115 7.88 7.85 -7.75
C SER A 115 6.73 6.88 -7.74
N LEU A 116 7.03 5.61 -7.47
CA LEU A 116 6.04 4.55 -7.36
C LEU A 116 5.57 4.47 -5.91
N HIS A 117 4.27 4.36 -5.71
CA HIS A 117 3.71 4.30 -4.36
C HIS A 117 2.71 3.18 -4.21
N THR A 118 2.99 2.30 -3.26
CA THR A 118 2.03 1.29 -2.81
C THR A 118 1.35 1.80 -1.55
N HIS A 119 0.07 2.13 -1.68
CA HIS A 119 -0.72 2.67 -0.58
C HIS A 119 -1.44 1.61 0.22
N GLN A 120 -1.73 1.99 1.46
CA GLN A 120 -2.77 1.37 2.26
C GLN A 120 -4.00 2.29 2.29
N ALA A 121 -5.18 1.75 2.04
CA ALA A 121 -6.42 2.51 2.01
C ALA A 121 -7.17 2.50 3.36
N PHE A 122 -6.53 2.22 4.49
CA PHE A 122 -7.02 2.35 5.87
C PHE A 122 -8.49 1.96 6.07
N PHE A 123 -8.93 0.85 5.49
CA PHE A 123 -10.33 0.39 5.57
C PHE A 123 -11.39 1.33 4.97
N HIS A 124 -10.99 2.41 4.32
CA HIS A 124 -11.89 3.38 3.71
C HIS A 124 -11.75 3.36 2.19
N PRO A 125 -12.73 2.81 1.46
CA PRO A 125 -12.68 2.72 -0.01
C PRO A 125 -12.47 4.05 -0.71
N GLU A 126 -13.00 5.13 -0.11
CA GLU A 126 -12.87 6.49 -0.64
C GLU A 126 -11.44 7.07 -0.53
N TRP A 127 -10.54 6.41 0.18
CA TRP A 127 -9.14 6.89 0.34
C TRP A 127 -8.16 6.24 -0.63
N THR A 128 -8.68 5.62 -1.66
CA THR A 128 -7.83 5.03 -2.69
C THR A 128 -7.21 6.08 -3.60
N PRO A 129 -6.04 5.82 -4.20
CA PRO A 129 -5.37 6.73 -5.12
C PRO A 129 -6.26 7.22 -6.26
N SER A 130 -7.08 6.35 -6.84
CA SER A 130 -7.98 6.73 -7.94
C SER A 130 -9.09 7.71 -7.53
N GLN A 131 -9.46 7.75 -6.26
CA GLN A 131 -10.52 8.62 -5.77
C GLN A 131 -9.99 9.90 -5.13
N ASN A 132 -8.89 9.83 -4.39
CA ASN A 132 -8.35 10.97 -3.65
C ASN A 132 -6.86 11.19 -3.91
N LEU A 133 -6.48 12.48 -3.96
CA LEU A 133 -5.09 12.89 -3.91
C LEU A 133 -4.62 12.78 -2.45
N MET A 134 -3.77 11.80 -2.20
CA MET A 134 -3.07 11.65 -0.92
C MET A 134 -1.83 12.55 -0.88
N PHE A 135 -0.84 12.26 -0.04
CA PHE A 135 0.35 13.12 0.13
C PHE A 135 1.36 13.02 -1.00
N MET A 136 1.48 11.82 -1.54
CA MET A 136 2.61 11.52 -2.41
C MET A 136 2.62 12.34 -3.70
N PRO A 137 1.47 12.75 -4.28
CA PRO A 137 1.46 13.70 -5.36
C PRO A 137 2.17 15.04 -5.08
N LEU A 138 2.46 15.39 -3.83
CA LEU A 138 3.34 16.54 -3.52
C LEU A 138 4.70 16.47 -4.21
N LYS A 139 5.24 15.28 -4.46
CA LYS A 139 6.51 15.08 -5.16
C LYS A 139 6.52 15.67 -6.57
N VAL A 140 5.36 15.82 -7.17
CA VAL A 140 5.21 16.50 -8.47
C VAL A 140 5.81 17.91 -8.46
N LEU A 141 5.78 18.60 -7.31
CA LEU A 141 6.38 19.92 -7.14
C LEU A 141 7.92 19.91 -7.29
N TRP A 142 8.57 18.75 -7.15
CA TRP A 142 10.01 18.58 -7.37
C TRP A 142 10.34 17.93 -8.72
N ASN A 143 9.46 18.10 -9.69
CA ASN A 143 9.62 17.53 -11.03
C ASN A 143 9.60 15.99 -11.04
N SER A 144 8.77 15.40 -10.21
CA SER A 144 8.51 13.96 -10.22
C SER A 144 7.20 13.66 -10.94
N ALA A 145 7.10 12.50 -11.57
CA ALA A 145 5.81 11.86 -11.81
C ALA A 145 5.53 10.86 -10.69
N VAL A 146 4.31 10.84 -10.20
CA VAL A 146 3.87 9.96 -9.10
C VAL A 146 2.88 8.96 -9.64
N ILE A 147 3.14 7.68 -9.43
CA ILE A 147 2.34 6.54 -9.90
C ILE A 147 1.84 5.78 -8.70
N GLU A 148 0.52 5.60 -8.60
CA GLU A 148 -0.18 5.07 -7.43
C GLU A 148 -1.22 4.05 -7.89
N PRO A 149 -1.01 2.73 -7.70
CA PRO A 149 -2.03 1.73 -7.99
C PRO A 149 -3.13 1.74 -6.94
N ASP A 150 -4.35 1.49 -7.36
CA ASP A 150 -5.32 0.82 -6.50
C ASP A 150 -5.05 -0.67 -6.62
N LEU A 151 -4.80 -1.31 -5.51
CA LEU A 151 -4.58 -2.75 -5.49
C LEU A 151 -5.91 -3.50 -5.57
N GLN A 152 -5.87 -4.80 -5.83
CA GLN A 152 -7.05 -5.67 -5.77
C GLN A 152 -7.86 -5.39 -4.49
N LYS A 153 -9.16 -5.35 -4.58
CA LYS A 153 -10.19 -4.92 -3.59
C LYS A 153 -10.49 -3.42 -3.55
N TRP A 154 -9.62 -2.58 -4.11
CA TRP A 154 -9.78 -1.12 -4.02
C TRP A 154 -10.14 -0.49 -5.38
N GLY A 155 -10.45 0.79 -5.36
CA GLY A 155 -10.82 1.54 -6.56
C GLY A 155 -12.03 0.91 -7.27
N ILE A 156 -11.89 0.61 -8.56
CA ILE A 156 -12.98 0.03 -9.36
C ILE A 156 -13.30 -1.43 -9.00
N THR A 157 -12.45 -2.12 -8.24
CA THR A 157 -12.70 -3.50 -7.81
C THR A 157 -13.30 -3.61 -6.41
N HIS A 158 -13.56 -2.49 -5.74
CA HIS A 158 -14.20 -2.48 -4.42
C HIS A 158 -15.57 -3.17 -4.46
N GLY A 159 -15.78 -4.11 -3.56
CA GLY A 159 -17.00 -4.93 -3.50
C GLY A 159 -17.11 -6.03 -4.58
N ILE A 160 -16.14 -6.11 -5.51
CA ILE A 160 -16.10 -7.09 -6.61
C ILE A 160 -15.02 -8.14 -6.34
N GLU A 161 -13.79 -7.68 -6.05
CA GLU A 161 -12.65 -8.57 -5.79
C GLU A 161 -12.30 -8.57 -4.29
N PRO A 162 -12.02 -9.75 -3.71
CA PRO A 162 -11.60 -9.85 -2.33
C PRO A 162 -10.18 -9.32 -2.12
N ASP A 163 -9.82 -9.03 -0.88
CA ASP A 163 -8.50 -8.55 -0.51
C ASP A 163 -7.38 -9.53 -0.87
N GLY A 164 -6.51 -9.12 -1.77
CA GLY A 164 -5.29 -9.84 -2.17
C GLY A 164 -4.05 -9.51 -1.33
N GLY A 165 -4.19 -8.73 -0.25
CA GLY A 165 -3.07 -8.22 0.56
C GLY A 165 -2.22 -9.31 1.25
N GLY A 166 -2.68 -10.55 1.30
CA GLY A 166 -1.89 -11.70 1.73
C GLY A 166 -0.80 -12.14 0.75
N SER A 167 -0.70 -11.53 -0.43
CA SER A 167 0.31 -11.86 -1.44
C SER A 167 1.10 -10.65 -1.89
N ALA A 168 2.27 -10.45 -1.33
CA ALA A 168 3.20 -9.39 -1.74
C ALA A 168 3.64 -9.54 -3.22
N LEU A 169 3.79 -10.78 -3.70
CA LEU A 169 4.09 -11.09 -5.09
C LEU A 169 3.05 -10.49 -6.05
N HIS A 170 1.76 -10.74 -5.81
CA HIS A 170 0.71 -10.26 -6.72
C HIS A 170 0.51 -8.75 -6.62
N MET A 171 0.63 -8.19 -5.42
CA MET A 171 0.59 -6.73 -5.23
C MET A 171 1.76 -6.05 -5.95
N ALA A 172 2.96 -6.62 -5.89
CA ALA A 172 4.12 -6.13 -6.63
C ALA A 172 3.91 -6.20 -8.15
N ARG A 173 3.29 -7.28 -8.64
CA ARG A 173 2.90 -7.40 -10.04
C ARG A 173 1.88 -6.34 -10.44
N GLN A 174 0.85 -6.12 -9.61
CA GLN A 174 -0.16 -5.08 -9.85
C GLN A 174 0.47 -3.69 -9.91
N LEU A 175 1.49 -3.41 -9.08
CA LEU A 175 2.27 -2.18 -9.15
C LEU A 175 3.06 -2.09 -10.47
N ALA A 176 3.67 -3.18 -10.92
CA ALA A 176 4.40 -3.20 -12.19
C ALA A 176 3.46 -2.95 -13.38
N ASP A 177 2.31 -3.62 -13.42
CA ASP A 177 1.31 -3.45 -14.49
C ASP A 177 0.74 -2.01 -14.51
N CYS A 178 0.45 -1.44 -13.32
CA CYS A 178 0.07 -0.04 -13.17
C CYS A 178 1.14 0.91 -13.71
N THR A 179 2.40 0.62 -13.41
CA THR A 179 3.54 1.42 -13.85
C THR A 179 3.66 1.45 -15.38
N VAL A 180 3.51 0.31 -16.03
CA VAL A 180 3.51 0.23 -17.52
C VAL A 180 2.39 1.09 -18.11
N ALA A 181 1.18 0.97 -17.57
CA ALA A 181 0.04 1.76 -18.02
C ALA A 181 0.26 3.27 -17.81
N ALA A 182 0.81 3.66 -16.66
CA ALA A 182 1.13 5.05 -16.36
C ALA A 182 2.19 5.64 -17.30
N LEU A 183 3.23 4.86 -17.62
CA LEU A 183 4.26 5.27 -18.59
C LEU A 183 3.68 5.49 -19.99
N GLN A 184 2.72 4.65 -20.42
CA GLN A 184 2.01 4.86 -21.69
C GLN A 184 1.22 6.18 -21.70
N ILE A 185 0.49 6.47 -20.61
CA ILE A 185 -0.23 7.76 -20.48
C ILE A 185 0.74 8.93 -20.51
N MET A 186 1.82 8.88 -19.74
CA MET A 186 2.84 9.94 -19.74
C MET A 186 3.40 10.18 -21.15
N GLN A 187 3.74 9.11 -21.87
CA GLN A 187 4.26 9.21 -23.23
C GLN A 187 3.24 9.83 -24.19
N GLN A 188 1.96 9.47 -24.12
CA GLN A 188 0.88 10.08 -24.92
C GLN A 188 0.76 11.58 -24.69
N HIS A 189 1.11 12.07 -23.49
CA HIS A 189 1.11 13.48 -23.13
C HIS A 189 2.50 14.13 -23.28
N GLY A 190 3.44 13.49 -23.95
CA GLY A 190 4.79 14.03 -24.19
C GLY A 190 5.62 14.16 -22.91
N VAL A 191 5.32 13.41 -21.87
CA VAL A 191 6.07 13.40 -20.60
C VAL A 191 6.95 12.15 -20.53
N THR A 192 8.25 12.37 -20.32
CA THR A 192 9.26 11.28 -20.26
C THR A 192 10.20 11.48 -19.09
N LEU A 193 10.88 10.41 -18.68
CA LEU A 193 11.95 10.51 -17.70
C LEU A 193 13.21 11.11 -18.33
N MET A 194 13.89 12.02 -17.62
CA MET A 194 15.16 12.61 -18.07
C MET A 194 16.22 11.52 -18.33
N PRO A 195 17.23 11.74 -19.20
CA PRO A 195 18.30 10.77 -19.42
C PRO A 195 19.04 10.36 -18.15
N ASP A 196 19.28 11.28 -17.22
CA ASP A 196 19.87 11.05 -15.88
C ASP A 196 18.82 10.86 -14.78
N GLY A 197 17.54 10.78 -15.16
CA GLY A 197 16.43 10.55 -14.23
C GLY A 197 16.42 9.12 -13.69
N TYR A 198 15.71 8.91 -12.60
CA TYR A 198 15.63 7.62 -11.91
C TYR A 198 14.26 7.41 -11.26
N THR A 199 14.01 6.18 -10.83
CA THR A 199 12.80 5.81 -10.11
C THR A 199 13.09 5.56 -8.64
N THR A 200 12.15 5.94 -7.79
CA THR A 200 12.08 5.52 -6.39
C THR A 200 10.77 4.79 -6.15
N ASN A 201 10.85 3.73 -5.34
CA ASN A 201 9.70 2.90 -4.98
C ASN A 201 9.41 3.04 -3.49
N TRP A 202 8.13 3.23 -3.12
CA TRP A 202 7.73 3.60 -1.78
C TRP A 202 6.52 2.81 -1.32
N GLY A 203 6.56 2.33 -0.07
CA GLY A 203 5.40 1.73 0.57
C GLY A 203 5.48 1.80 2.07
N SER A 204 4.31 1.80 2.71
CA SER A 204 4.20 1.75 4.16
C SER A 204 3.06 0.83 4.60
N SER A 205 3.17 0.26 5.79
CA SER A 205 2.18 -0.66 6.36
C SER A 205 1.87 -1.80 5.37
N GLN A 206 0.62 -2.01 4.97
CA GLN A 206 0.25 -3.03 3.98
C GLN A 206 1.02 -2.88 2.65
N GLY A 207 1.44 -1.67 2.29
CA GLY A 207 2.22 -1.41 1.07
C GLY A 207 3.72 -1.68 1.21
N ALA A 208 4.25 -1.83 2.41
CA ALA A 208 5.68 -1.98 2.67
C ALA A 208 6.26 -3.27 2.07
N LEU A 209 5.69 -4.41 2.43
CA LEU A 209 6.15 -5.71 1.94
C LEU A 209 6.02 -5.85 0.41
N PRO A 210 4.90 -5.46 -0.24
CA PRO A 210 4.80 -5.43 -1.70
C PRO A 210 5.85 -4.55 -2.37
N THR A 211 6.24 -3.46 -1.74
CA THR A 211 7.30 -2.56 -2.22
C THR A 211 8.67 -3.26 -2.22
N LEU A 212 9.01 -4.00 -1.17
CA LEU A 212 10.22 -4.84 -1.13
C LEU A 212 10.13 -5.97 -2.15
N TYR A 213 8.96 -6.59 -2.30
CA TYR A 213 8.78 -7.67 -3.27
C TYR A 213 8.88 -7.17 -4.73
N PHE A 214 8.40 -5.97 -5.01
CA PHE A 214 8.61 -5.31 -6.31
C PHE A 214 10.10 -5.08 -6.58
N ALA A 215 10.85 -4.64 -5.58
CA ALA A 215 12.28 -4.44 -5.67
C ALA A 215 13.02 -5.76 -5.96
N LYS A 216 12.66 -6.84 -5.26
CA LYS A 216 13.17 -8.19 -5.54
C LYS A 216 12.89 -8.61 -6.99
N TRP A 217 11.62 -8.54 -7.42
CA TRP A 217 11.24 -8.87 -8.79
C TRP A 217 11.98 -8.01 -9.81
N TYR A 218 12.15 -6.72 -9.54
CA TYR A 218 12.89 -5.80 -10.41
C TYR A 218 14.35 -6.24 -10.58
N ASP A 219 15.01 -6.63 -9.52
CA ASP A 219 16.41 -7.05 -9.54
C ASP A 219 16.61 -8.42 -10.22
N THR A 220 15.66 -9.35 -10.03
CA THR A 220 15.86 -10.76 -10.38
C THR A 220 15.13 -11.20 -11.65
N GLU A 221 13.95 -10.68 -11.94
CA GLU A 221 13.04 -11.23 -12.95
C GLU A 221 12.54 -10.21 -13.97
N ALA A 222 12.56 -8.90 -13.64
CA ALA A 222 12.03 -7.88 -14.52
C ALA A 222 12.73 -7.89 -15.90
N PRO A 223 11.98 -7.77 -17.01
CA PRO A 223 12.59 -7.74 -18.33
C PRO A 223 13.51 -6.51 -18.50
N GLN A 224 14.53 -6.66 -19.31
CA GLN A 224 15.57 -5.61 -19.50
C GLN A 224 14.95 -4.26 -19.89
N TRP A 225 14.01 -4.26 -20.85
CA TRP A 225 13.34 -3.03 -21.28
C TRP A 225 12.66 -2.28 -20.14
N PHE A 226 12.07 -3.02 -19.17
CA PHE A 226 11.41 -2.43 -17.99
C PHE A 226 12.44 -1.83 -17.03
N ARG A 227 13.55 -2.53 -16.81
CA ARG A 227 14.66 -2.01 -15.99
C ARG A 227 15.27 -0.74 -16.59
N GLU A 228 15.47 -0.72 -17.90
CA GLU A 228 15.98 0.46 -18.62
C GLU A 228 15.02 1.64 -18.58
N ALA A 229 13.70 1.38 -18.71
CA ALA A 229 12.68 2.42 -18.65
C ALA A 229 12.55 3.05 -17.25
N LEU A 230 12.62 2.23 -16.19
CA LEU A 230 12.44 2.70 -14.82
C LEU A 230 13.73 3.21 -14.19
N ARG A 231 14.84 2.50 -14.34
CA ARG A 231 16.09 2.83 -13.66
C ARG A 231 15.89 2.99 -12.15
N LEU A 232 15.39 1.92 -11.49
CA LEU A 232 15.11 1.90 -10.05
C LEU A 232 16.41 2.14 -9.28
N ARG A 233 16.44 3.22 -8.50
CA ARG A 233 17.61 3.64 -7.72
C ARG A 233 17.48 3.32 -6.25
N ALA A 234 16.27 3.45 -5.70
CA ALA A 234 16.06 3.23 -4.29
C ALA A 234 14.63 2.74 -4.01
N THR A 235 14.54 1.87 -3.01
CA THR A 235 13.29 1.36 -2.44
C THR A 235 13.19 1.79 -0.99
N PHE A 236 12.05 2.33 -0.61
CA PHE A 236 11.76 2.79 0.75
C PHE A 236 10.56 2.03 1.27
N SER A 237 10.76 1.32 2.35
CA SER A 237 9.75 0.50 3.00
C SER A 237 9.61 0.90 4.46
N ALA A 238 8.38 1.07 4.95
CA ALA A 238 8.13 1.53 6.31
C ALA A 238 6.99 0.77 6.98
N GLU A 239 7.24 0.28 8.21
CA GLU A 239 6.21 -0.15 9.17
C GLU A 239 5.27 -1.27 8.70
N GLY A 240 5.73 -2.15 7.85
CA GLY A 240 4.97 -3.28 7.32
C GLY A 240 5.88 -4.33 6.70
N ASP A 241 7.17 -4.29 7.04
CA ASP A 241 8.23 -5.07 6.40
C ASP A 241 8.33 -6.50 6.95
N VAL A 242 7.28 -7.02 7.56
CA VAL A 242 7.28 -8.39 8.10
C VAL A 242 6.63 -9.33 7.10
N PRO A 243 7.30 -10.42 6.70
CA PRO A 243 6.67 -11.46 5.90
C PRO A 243 5.40 -11.99 6.61
N LEU A 244 4.27 -11.99 5.90
CA LEU A 244 2.97 -12.28 6.54
C LEU A 244 2.90 -13.68 7.16
N TYR A 245 3.67 -14.66 6.66
CA TYR A 245 3.72 -15.97 7.30
C TYR A 245 4.39 -15.92 8.69
N GLU A 246 5.40 -15.07 8.88
CA GLU A 246 6.05 -14.86 10.18
C GLU A 246 5.13 -14.10 11.12
N LEU A 247 4.49 -13.05 10.66
CA LEU A 247 3.52 -12.27 11.43
C LEU A 247 2.34 -13.15 11.87
N THR A 248 1.79 -13.96 10.96
CA THR A 248 0.68 -14.88 11.27
C THR A 248 1.12 -15.93 12.29
N THR A 249 2.32 -16.50 12.15
CA THR A 249 2.87 -17.45 13.11
C THR A 249 3.01 -16.81 14.49
N TYR A 250 3.53 -15.59 14.54
CA TYR A 250 3.67 -14.85 15.80
C TYR A 250 2.31 -14.55 16.44
N THR A 251 1.34 -14.09 15.65
CA THR A 251 -0.01 -13.80 16.12
C THR A 251 -0.71 -15.05 16.69
N TYR A 252 -0.57 -16.17 15.99
CA TYR A 252 -1.16 -17.45 16.45
C TYR A 252 -0.51 -17.98 17.74
N GLY A 253 0.77 -17.73 17.94
CA GLY A 253 1.50 -18.13 19.15
C GLY A 253 1.38 -17.15 20.34
N ASN A 254 0.65 -16.05 20.19
CA ASN A 254 0.50 -15.02 21.22
C ASN A 254 -0.98 -14.70 21.48
N PRO A 255 -1.69 -15.54 22.27
CA PRO A 255 -3.13 -15.43 22.48
C PRO A 255 -3.56 -14.11 23.12
N ASN A 256 -2.67 -13.42 23.81
CA ASN A 256 -2.93 -12.11 24.43
C ASN A 256 -2.72 -10.93 23.46
N LEU A 257 -2.33 -11.20 22.22
CA LEU A 257 -2.13 -10.17 21.23
C LEU A 257 -3.48 -9.79 20.64
N VAL A 258 -4.12 -8.81 21.26
CA VAL A 258 -5.41 -8.28 20.83
C VAL A 258 -5.16 -7.01 20.04
N TYR A 259 -4.88 -7.16 18.75
CA TYR A 259 -4.76 -6.01 17.87
C TYR A 259 -5.69 -6.16 16.67
N GLU A 260 -6.49 -5.12 16.40
CA GLU A 260 -7.48 -5.11 15.30
C GLU A 260 -6.84 -5.45 13.94
N GLY A 261 -5.63 -4.99 13.69
CA GLY A 261 -4.90 -5.28 12.45
C GLY A 261 -4.53 -6.75 12.26
N HIS A 262 -4.19 -7.47 13.34
CA HIS A 262 -3.89 -8.91 13.28
C HIS A 262 -5.13 -9.74 13.01
N ILE A 263 -6.26 -9.32 13.58
CA ILE A 263 -7.56 -9.95 13.34
C ILE A 263 -7.93 -9.90 11.86
N LEU A 264 -7.55 -8.84 11.16
CA LEU A 264 -7.83 -8.66 9.73
C LEU A 264 -7.04 -9.61 8.80
N LEU A 265 -6.06 -10.36 9.28
CA LEU A 265 -5.37 -11.38 8.47
C LEU A 265 -6.33 -12.40 7.84
N THR A 266 -7.46 -12.65 8.52
CA THR A 266 -8.54 -13.51 8.00
C THR A 266 -9.18 -12.95 6.72
N ALA A 267 -9.14 -11.64 6.50
CA ALA A 267 -9.65 -11.00 5.28
C ALA A 267 -9.01 -11.58 4.00
N TYR A 268 -7.77 -12.04 4.12
CA TYR A 268 -7.02 -12.59 2.98
C TYR A 268 -7.47 -13.98 2.56
N PHE A 269 -8.17 -14.74 3.43
CA PHE A 269 -8.55 -16.13 3.13
C PHE A 269 -9.32 -16.25 1.81
N LYS A 270 -10.23 -15.32 1.56
CA LYS A 270 -11.10 -15.41 0.39
C LYS A 270 -10.40 -15.12 -0.95
N ALA A 271 -9.32 -14.34 -0.93
CA ALA A 271 -8.57 -14.03 -2.14
C ALA A 271 -7.76 -15.22 -2.67
N PHE A 272 -7.50 -16.21 -1.81
CA PHE A 272 -6.74 -17.38 -2.20
C PHE A 272 -7.67 -18.53 -2.56
N SER A 273 -7.41 -19.13 -3.70
CA SER A 273 -8.15 -20.31 -4.15
C SER A 273 -7.84 -21.53 -3.27
N LYS A 274 -8.69 -22.54 -3.38
CA LYS A 274 -8.54 -23.79 -2.64
C LYS A 274 -7.18 -24.45 -2.86
N GLU A 275 -6.70 -24.45 -4.08
CA GLU A 275 -5.41 -25.03 -4.46
C GLU A 275 -4.25 -24.27 -3.82
N GLN A 276 -4.34 -22.95 -3.77
CA GLN A 276 -3.30 -22.10 -3.18
C GLN A 276 -3.26 -22.23 -1.66
N LYS A 277 -4.38 -22.50 -1.03
CA LYS A 277 -4.49 -22.73 0.43
C LYS A 277 -4.21 -24.17 0.87
N GLY A 278 -3.57 -24.95 0.03
CA GLY A 278 -3.32 -26.35 0.31
C GLY A 278 -4.58 -27.23 0.26
N GLY A 279 -5.59 -26.82 -0.48
CA GLY A 279 -6.84 -27.52 -0.68
C GLY A 279 -7.98 -27.14 0.24
N TYR A 280 -7.79 -26.19 1.16
CA TYR A 280 -8.86 -25.69 2.04
C TYR A 280 -9.60 -24.50 1.43
N ASP A 281 -10.93 -24.52 1.53
CA ASP A 281 -11.76 -23.40 1.17
C ASP A 281 -11.71 -22.29 2.27
N ALA A 282 -11.93 -21.04 1.91
CA ALA A 282 -11.97 -19.96 2.89
C ALA A 282 -13.00 -20.20 3.99
N ALA A 283 -14.14 -20.81 3.64
CA ALA A 283 -15.20 -21.17 4.57
C ALA A 283 -14.79 -22.25 5.59
N GLU A 284 -13.79 -23.08 5.25
CA GLU A 284 -13.26 -24.11 6.15
C GLU A 284 -12.24 -23.55 7.16
N LEU A 285 -11.79 -22.32 6.98
CA LEU A 285 -10.77 -21.67 7.81
C LEU A 285 -11.34 -20.69 8.82
N VAL A 286 -12.66 -20.43 8.79
CA VAL A 286 -13.35 -19.47 9.65
C VAL A 286 -14.48 -20.12 10.45
N PRO A 287 -14.97 -19.50 11.55
CA PRO A 287 -16.12 -19.98 12.27
C PRO A 287 -17.37 -20.03 11.35
N GLN A 288 -18.25 -20.99 11.59
CA GLN A 288 -19.47 -21.20 10.78
C GLN A 288 -20.29 -19.93 10.59
N TRP A 289 -20.45 -19.10 11.61
CA TRP A 289 -21.25 -17.88 11.53
C TRP A 289 -20.71 -16.83 10.55
N PHE A 290 -19.41 -16.91 10.16
CA PHE A 290 -18.81 -16.06 9.12
C PHE A 290 -19.38 -16.34 7.73
N THR A 291 -19.88 -17.56 7.50
CA THR A 291 -20.40 -18.02 6.21
C THR A 291 -21.92 -17.89 6.09
N GLU A 292 -22.59 -17.40 7.14
CA GLU A 292 -24.03 -17.16 7.12
C GLU A 292 -24.34 -15.82 6.45
N PRO A 293 -25.28 -15.77 5.49
CA PRO A 293 -25.71 -14.52 4.85
C PRO A 293 -26.47 -13.62 5.84
N ARG A 294 -25.82 -12.55 6.32
CA ARG A 294 -26.36 -11.68 7.37
C ARG A 294 -26.56 -10.24 6.94
N TYR A 295 -25.84 -9.80 5.91
CA TYR A 295 -25.80 -8.39 5.48
C TYR A 295 -26.38 -8.25 4.08
N GLU A 296 -26.80 -7.04 3.72
CA GLU A 296 -27.30 -6.73 2.39
C GLU A 296 -26.52 -5.57 1.79
N VAL A 297 -26.02 -5.76 0.58
CA VAL A 297 -25.30 -4.76 -0.22
C VAL A 297 -25.83 -4.84 -1.65
N ASP A 298 -26.36 -3.73 -2.15
CA ASP A 298 -26.89 -3.62 -3.52
C ASP A 298 -27.89 -4.73 -3.88
N GLY A 299 -28.79 -5.06 -2.94
CA GLY A 299 -29.82 -6.11 -3.09
C GLY A 299 -29.29 -7.54 -3.04
N ARG A 300 -28.02 -7.74 -2.70
CA ARG A 300 -27.38 -9.06 -2.53
C ARG A 300 -27.12 -9.33 -1.06
N LYS A 301 -27.43 -10.55 -0.62
CA LYS A 301 -27.04 -11.01 0.71
C LYS A 301 -25.58 -11.42 0.70
N ILE A 302 -24.81 -10.90 1.65
CA ILE A 302 -23.40 -11.20 1.85
C ILE A 302 -23.14 -11.77 3.24
N THR A 303 -22.09 -12.55 3.37
CA THR A 303 -21.62 -13.14 4.64
C THR A 303 -20.71 -12.16 5.38
N PHE A 304 -20.38 -12.45 6.65
CA PHE A 304 -19.36 -11.70 7.38
C PHE A 304 -17.98 -11.86 6.72
N LEU A 305 -17.65 -13.05 6.23
CA LEU A 305 -16.42 -13.30 5.48
C LEU A 305 -16.35 -12.46 4.19
N ASP A 306 -17.47 -12.27 3.49
CA ASP A 306 -17.54 -11.36 2.35
C ASP A 306 -17.30 -9.91 2.78
N ALA A 307 -17.99 -9.48 3.84
CA ALA A 307 -17.88 -8.12 4.36
C ALA A 307 -16.46 -7.80 4.81
N LEU A 308 -15.77 -8.74 5.43
CA LEU A 308 -14.39 -8.62 5.85
C LEU A 308 -13.43 -8.59 4.66
N SER A 309 -13.58 -9.54 3.73
CA SER A 309 -12.68 -9.69 2.58
C SER A 309 -12.81 -8.57 1.55
N HIS A 310 -13.98 -7.92 1.44
CA HIS A 310 -14.23 -6.79 0.55
C HIS A 310 -14.16 -5.43 1.25
N TYR A 311 -13.87 -5.42 2.55
CA TYR A 311 -13.76 -4.21 3.37
C TYR A 311 -15.04 -3.37 3.39
N TYR A 312 -16.07 -3.92 4.02
CA TYR A 312 -17.29 -3.18 4.37
C TYR A 312 -17.29 -2.82 5.87
N PRO A 313 -16.64 -1.71 6.27
CA PRO A 313 -16.43 -1.36 7.68
C PRO A 313 -17.72 -1.23 8.47
N GLN A 314 -18.81 -0.77 7.84
CA GLN A 314 -20.12 -0.66 8.47
C GLN A 314 -20.66 -1.99 9.04
N PHE A 315 -20.19 -3.13 8.53
CA PHE A 315 -20.59 -4.47 8.99
C PHE A 315 -19.53 -5.17 9.84
N THR A 316 -18.26 -4.78 9.72
CA THR A 316 -17.14 -5.51 10.32
C THR A 316 -16.53 -4.79 11.52
N GLU A 317 -16.54 -3.47 11.54
CA GLU A 317 -15.80 -2.69 12.54
C GLU A 317 -16.23 -2.96 13.98
N SER A 318 -17.55 -2.99 14.24
CA SER A 318 -18.06 -3.26 15.59
C SER A 318 -17.78 -4.68 16.06
N VAL A 319 -17.80 -5.66 15.14
CA VAL A 319 -17.52 -7.07 15.44
C VAL A 319 -16.04 -7.23 15.76
N ILE A 320 -15.15 -6.67 14.95
CA ILE A 320 -13.70 -6.74 15.16
C ILE A 320 -13.32 -6.09 16.50
N LYS A 321 -13.88 -4.93 16.82
CA LYS A 321 -13.64 -4.25 18.11
C LYS A 321 -14.14 -5.04 19.33
N GLY A 322 -15.13 -5.92 19.14
CA GLY A 322 -15.65 -6.80 20.19
C GLY A 322 -14.83 -8.06 20.42
N MET A 323 -13.94 -8.43 19.49
CA MET A 323 -13.14 -9.66 19.59
C MET A 323 -12.01 -9.53 20.60
N LYS A 324 -11.77 -10.61 21.35
CA LYS A 324 -10.76 -10.66 22.41
C LYS A 324 -9.48 -11.36 21.96
N SER A 325 -9.58 -12.23 20.96
CA SER A 325 -8.41 -12.93 20.44
C SER A 325 -8.61 -13.32 18.98
N TYR A 326 -7.51 -13.58 18.28
CA TYR A 326 -7.55 -14.08 16.91
C TYR A 326 -8.19 -15.46 16.79
N ALA A 327 -8.21 -16.25 17.89
CA ALA A 327 -8.88 -17.54 17.93
C ALA A 327 -10.38 -17.46 17.58
N GLU A 328 -11.01 -16.32 17.85
CA GLU A 328 -12.42 -16.08 17.48
C GLU A 328 -12.67 -15.93 15.98
N MET A 329 -11.60 -15.80 15.20
CA MET A 329 -11.64 -15.56 13.74
C MET A 329 -11.33 -16.81 12.92
N VAL A 330 -10.94 -17.93 13.54
CA VAL A 330 -10.55 -19.16 12.87
C VAL A 330 -11.52 -20.30 13.20
N ALA A 331 -11.56 -21.32 12.36
CA ALA A 331 -12.45 -22.46 12.54
C ALA A 331 -12.13 -23.21 13.85
N PRO A 332 -13.15 -23.75 14.58
CA PRO A 332 -12.95 -24.39 15.86
C PRO A 332 -11.99 -25.59 15.83
N ASP A 333 -11.89 -26.29 14.72
CA ASP A 333 -10.95 -27.41 14.53
C ASP A 333 -9.50 -26.98 14.28
N MET A 334 -9.26 -25.67 14.21
CA MET A 334 -7.91 -25.07 14.21
C MET A 334 -7.44 -24.68 15.62
N LEU A 335 -8.25 -24.94 16.65
CA LEU A 335 -7.95 -24.58 18.04
C LEU A 335 -7.46 -25.78 18.85
N THR A 336 -6.63 -25.50 19.85
CA THR A 336 -6.26 -26.44 20.92
C THR A 336 -7.42 -26.63 21.89
N ALA A 337 -7.30 -27.59 22.80
CA ALA A 337 -8.27 -27.79 23.88
C ALA A 337 -8.42 -26.55 24.79
N ASP A 338 -7.38 -25.74 24.89
CA ASP A 338 -7.36 -24.49 25.67
C ASP A 338 -7.92 -23.28 24.92
N GLY A 339 -8.38 -23.48 23.66
CA GLY A 339 -8.98 -22.43 22.83
C GLY A 339 -7.98 -21.50 22.14
N GLU A 340 -6.72 -21.85 22.09
CA GLU A 340 -5.67 -21.14 21.33
C GLU A 340 -5.53 -21.72 19.91
N VAL A 341 -5.00 -20.97 18.97
CA VAL A 341 -4.77 -21.48 17.61
C VAL A 341 -3.68 -22.57 17.64
N ASP A 342 -4.02 -23.78 17.21
CA ASP A 342 -3.03 -24.87 17.12
C ASP A 342 -2.15 -24.69 15.87
N ILE A 343 -0.96 -24.16 16.08
CA ILE A 343 0.01 -23.93 15.01
C ILE A 343 0.40 -25.24 14.29
N ARG A 344 0.20 -26.42 14.89
CA ARG A 344 0.47 -27.74 14.28
C ARG A 344 -0.71 -28.28 13.49
N CYS A 345 -1.87 -27.65 13.57
CA CYS A 345 -3.05 -28.03 12.81
C CYS A 345 -2.73 -28.03 11.29
N PRO A 346 -3.10 -29.06 10.54
CA PRO A 346 -2.86 -29.11 9.09
C PRO A 346 -3.40 -27.92 8.31
N LYS A 347 -4.57 -27.39 8.68
CA LYS A 347 -5.16 -26.19 8.06
C LYS A 347 -4.29 -24.96 8.30
N VAL A 348 -3.79 -24.77 9.52
CA VAL A 348 -2.88 -23.68 9.89
C VAL A 348 -1.58 -23.80 9.10
N GLN A 349 -0.98 -24.98 9.04
CA GLN A 349 0.26 -25.22 8.32
C GLN A 349 0.10 -24.99 6.81
N ALA A 350 -1.00 -25.40 6.21
CA ALA A 350 -1.30 -25.15 4.80
C ALA A 350 -1.44 -23.64 4.54
N TRP A 351 -2.09 -22.90 5.43
CA TRP A 351 -2.20 -21.45 5.32
C TRP A 351 -0.84 -20.75 5.43
N LEU A 352 -0.04 -21.12 6.43
CA LEU A 352 1.31 -20.56 6.61
C LEU A 352 2.21 -20.84 5.40
N ALA A 353 2.14 -22.06 4.83
CA ALA A 353 2.87 -22.42 3.62
C ALA A 353 2.43 -21.58 2.41
N CYS A 354 1.12 -21.33 2.28
CA CYS A 354 0.58 -20.45 1.25
C CYS A 354 1.11 -19.02 1.40
N LEU A 355 1.05 -18.44 2.59
CA LEU A 355 1.60 -17.11 2.85
C LEU A 355 3.10 -17.03 2.56
N LYS A 356 3.87 -18.06 2.98
CA LYS A 356 5.31 -18.13 2.72
C LYS A 356 5.62 -18.14 1.22
N LYS A 357 4.89 -18.91 0.44
CA LYS A 357 5.06 -18.98 -1.02
C LYS A 357 5.00 -17.60 -1.69
N TYR A 358 4.13 -16.71 -1.20
CA TYR A 358 3.85 -15.41 -1.83
C TYR A 358 4.52 -14.22 -1.14
N ASN A 359 5.25 -14.45 -0.05
CA ASN A 359 5.86 -13.39 0.76
C ASN A 359 7.33 -13.66 1.12
N ASN A 360 8.00 -14.55 0.41
CA ASN A 360 9.39 -14.91 0.72
C ASN A 360 10.37 -13.88 0.13
N LEU A 361 11.22 -13.31 0.99
CA LEU A 361 12.32 -12.42 0.62
C LEU A 361 13.71 -13.00 0.97
N ASP A 362 13.77 -14.21 1.55
CA ASP A 362 15.02 -14.80 2.10
C ASP A 362 16.08 -15.09 1.04
N ASP A 363 15.66 -15.27 -0.21
CA ASP A 363 16.53 -15.60 -1.37
C ASP A 363 16.92 -14.38 -2.20
N TRP A 364 16.70 -13.15 -1.68
CA TRP A 364 17.01 -11.91 -2.36
C TRP A 364 18.15 -11.14 -1.70
N THR A 365 19.13 -10.79 -2.50
CA THR A 365 20.19 -9.83 -2.15
C THR A 365 19.95 -8.56 -2.97
N PRO A 366 19.59 -7.44 -2.35
CA PRO A 366 19.32 -6.18 -3.05
C PRO A 366 20.51 -5.70 -3.89
N ALA A 367 20.25 -5.33 -5.14
CA ALA A 367 21.20 -4.78 -6.08
C ALA A 367 21.12 -3.24 -6.20
N HIS A 368 20.20 -2.60 -5.50
CA HIS A 368 20.03 -1.15 -5.39
C HIS A 368 19.75 -0.76 -3.93
N GLU A 369 19.73 0.54 -3.65
CA GLU A 369 19.52 1.05 -2.29
C GLU A 369 18.16 0.64 -1.73
N VAL A 370 18.14 -0.01 -0.58
CA VAL A 370 16.93 -0.38 0.17
C VAL A 370 16.97 0.27 1.55
N TYR A 371 15.92 1.01 1.86
CA TYR A 371 15.75 1.71 3.12
C TYR A 371 14.54 1.16 3.85
N ILE A 372 14.75 0.60 5.03
CA ILE A 372 13.72 0.10 5.93
C ILE A 372 13.60 1.07 7.10
N ALA A 373 12.41 1.63 7.32
CA ALA A 373 12.14 2.53 8.42
C ALA A 373 11.10 1.91 9.37
N HIS A 374 11.46 1.75 10.65
CA HIS A 374 10.59 1.12 11.61
C HIS A 374 10.69 1.73 13.01
N SER A 375 9.58 1.72 13.75
CA SER A 375 9.55 2.17 15.14
C SER A 375 9.67 1.00 16.11
N PRO A 376 10.56 1.11 17.12
CA PRO A 376 10.58 0.14 18.22
C PRO A 376 9.30 0.12 19.07
N ALA A 377 8.42 1.11 18.90
CA ALA A 377 7.15 1.21 19.60
C ALA A 377 5.95 0.72 18.75
N ASP A 378 6.22 0.15 17.59
CA ASP A 378 5.17 -0.43 16.74
C ASP A 378 4.61 -1.69 17.42
N ASP A 379 3.32 -1.65 17.73
CA ASP A 379 2.60 -2.72 18.42
C ASP A 379 1.94 -3.71 17.45
N MET A 380 1.90 -3.37 16.14
CA MET A 380 1.39 -4.26 15.09
C MET A 380 2.47 -5.12 14.46
N MET A 381 3.61 -4.48 14.19
CA MET A 381 4.73 -5.11 13.50
C MET A 381 5.91 -5.15 14.44
N PRO A 382 6.15 -6.28 15.13
CA PRO A 382 7.21 -6.38 16.12
C PRO A 382 8.58 -6.01 15.54
N TYR A 383 9.28 -5.11 16.23
CA TYR A 383 10.58 -4.58 15.80
C TYR A 383 11.60 -5.68 15.50
N GLU A 384 11.60 -6.74 16.31
CA GLU A 384 12.52 -7.87 16.18
C GLU A 384 12.34 -8.61 14.85
N MET A 385 11.12 -8.67 14.32
CA MET A 385 10.85 -9.31 13.03
C MET A 385 11.38 -8.46 11.87
N VAL A 386 11.15 -7.15 11.93
CA VAL A 386 11.68 -6.22 10.93
C VAL A 386 13.20 -6.19 10.99
N TYR A 387 13.78 -6.21 12.19
CA TYR A 387 15.23 -6.28 12.37
C TYR A 387 15.81 -7.59 11.82
N LYS A 388 15.12 -8.72 12.00
CA LYS A 388 15.50 -10.01 11.41
C LYS A 388 15.50 -9.93 9.88
N LEU A 389 14.44 -9.37 9.28
CA LEU A 389 14.39 -9.17 7.83
C LEU A 389 15.54 -8.28 7.34
N TYR A 390 15.80 -7.16 8.03
CA TYR A 390 16.94 -6.29 7.72
C TYR A 390 18.26 -7.08 7.72
N ARG A 391 18.53 -7.89 8.75
CA ARG A 391 19.73 -8.71 8.82
C ARG A 391 19.83 -9.69 7.65
N THR A 392 18.73 -10.34 7.30
CA THR A 392 18.66 -11.25 6.14
C THR A 392 19.02 -10.51 4.85
N LEU A 393 18.34 -9.41 4.55
CA LEU A 393 18.56 -8.64 3.31
C LEU A 393 19.94 -7.97 3.25
N SER A 394 20.47 -7.55 4.39
CA SER A 394 21.79 -6.96 4.46
C SER A 394 22.92 -8.00 4.49
N GLY A 395 22.62 -9.31 4.48
CA GLY A 395 23.62 -10.35 4.66
C GLY A 395 24.43 -10.14 5.95
N GLU A 396 23.73 -9.97 7.08
CA GLU A 396 24.34 -9.66 8.39
C GLU A 396 25.18 -8.36 8.39
N GLY A 397 24.72 -7.35 7.61
CA GLY A 397 25.42 -6.06 7.49
C GLY A 397 26.53 -6.01 6.44
N GLN A 398 26.70 -7.05 5.63
CA GLN A 398 27.70 -7.10 4.56
C GLN A 398 27.28 -6.31 3.31
N ASN A 399 25.98 -6.21 3.03
CA ASN A 399 25.46 -5.45 1.89
C ASN A 399 25.31 -3.97 2.24
N PRO A 400 26.17 -3.06 1.73
CA PRO A 400 26.13 -1.63 2.06
C PRO A 400 24.93 -0.91 1.45
N LEU A 401 24.14 -1.57 0.59
CA LEU A 401 22.96 -1.01 -0.06
C LEU A 401 21.71 -1.13 0.80
N VAL A 402 21.75 -1.91 1.88
CA VAL A 402 20.59 -2.11 2.77
C VAL A 402 20.76 -1.31 4.05
N HIS A 403 19.78 -0.48 4.34
CA HIS A 403 19.82 0.43 5.48
C HIS A 403 18.57 0.27 6.33
N MET A 404 18.72 0.23 7.65
CA MET A 404 17.60 0.27 8.58
C MET A 404 17.65 1.52 9.44
N TYR A 405 16.52 2.16 9.58
CA TYR A 405 16.35 3.35 10.40
C TYR A 405 15.29 3.11 11.46
N SER A 406 15.71 3.19 12.70
CA SER A 406 14.81 3.24 13.84
C SER A 406 14.47 4.71 14.14
N VAL A 407 13.22 5.00 14.41
CA VAL A 407 12.75 6.35 14.75
C VAL A 407 12.56 6.47 16.27
N PRO A 408 13.60 6.80 17.05
CA PRO A 408 13.55 6.80 18.52
C PRO A 408 12.60 7.83 19.11
N ALA A 409 12.35 8.92 18.38
CA ALA A 409 11.53 10.05 18.85
C ALA A 409 10.07 9.67 19.14
N MET A 410 9.60 8.52 18.67
CA MET A 410 8.22 8.07 18.86
C MET A 410 7.99 7.20 20.09
N ARG A 411 9.03 6.89 20.87
CA ARG A 411 8.87 6.30 22.22
C ARG A 411 8.13 7.21 23.21
N ILE A 412 7.85 8.47 22.85
CA ILE A 412 7.32 9.49 23.74
C ILE A 412 5.79 9.65 23.61
N LEU A 413 5.14 9.00 22.64
CA LEU A 413 3.69 9.11 22.52
C LEU A 413 3.02 8.13 23.48
N PRO A 414 2.18 8.64 24.42
CA PRO A 414 1.59 7.80 25.45
C PRO A 414 0.65 6.75 24.86
N HIS A 415 0.71 5.54 25.41
CA HIS A 415 -0.31 4.52 25.24
C HIS A 415 -1.68 5.11 25.61
N GLY A 416 -2.53 5.31 24.64
CA GLY A 416 -3.86 5.82 24.90
C GLY A 416 -4.55 6.37 23.68
N GLY A 417 -5.14 5.54 22.83
CA GLY A 417 -6.16 5.92 21.86
C GLY A 417 -5.70 6.39 20.48
N LEU A 418 -4.41 6.59 20.26
CA LEU A 418 -3.85 6.86 18.94
C LEU A 418 -2.82 5.77 18.63
N ASN A 419 -3.09 5.00 17.62
CA ASN A 419 -2.16 3.97 17.18
C ASN A 419 -0.83 4.62 16.75
N PRO A 420 0.29 4.37 17.45
CA PRO A 420 1.60 4.93 17.11
C PRO A 420 1.99 4.65 15.66
N HIS A 421 1.59 3.51 15.13
CA HIS A 421 1.78 3.08 13.76
C HIS A 421 1.24 4.11 12.73
N PHE A 422 0.02 4.62 12.91
CA PHE A 422 -0.54 5.62 12.00
C PHE A 422 0.24 6.94 12.01
N ILE A 423 0.75 7.33 13.16
CA ILE A 423 1.55 8.54 13.31
C ILE A 423 2.87 8.38 12.58
N ILE A 424 3.50 7.23 12.73
CA ILE A 424 4.78 6.89 12.13
C ILE A 424 4.65 6.80 10.62
N ALA A 425 3.66 6.03 10.12
CA ALA A 425 3.36 5.94 8.71
C ALA A 425 3.08 7.33 8.11
N PHE A 426 2.33 8.16 8.83
CA PHE A 426 2.03 9.54 8.41
C PHE A 426 3.27 10.43 8.37
N VAL A 427 4.05 10.46 9.44
CA VAL A 427 5.29 11.25 9.49
C VAL A 427 6.30 10.70 8.50
N GLY A 428 6.45 9.40 8.40
CA GLY A 428 7.28 8.74 7.41
C GLY A 428 6.88 9.15 5.99
N GLN A 429 5.61 9.04 5.62
CA GLN A 429 5.11 9.46 4.30
C GLN A 429 5.31 10.96 4.05
N LEU A 430 5.07 11.81 5.05
CA LEU A 430 5.31 13.24 4.93
C LEU A 430 6.78 13.56 4.70
N LEU A 431 7.67 12.90 5.43
CA LEU A 431 9.12 13.05 5.27
C LEU A 431 9.58 12.53 3.91
N MET A 432 9.08 11.37 3.51
CA MET A 432 9.33 10.79 2.20
C MET A 432 8.84 11.71 1.06
N ALA A 433 7.68 12.36 1.24
CA ALA A 433 7.18 13.33 0.28
C ALA A 433 8.06 14.59 0.16
N CYS A 434 8.86 14.90 1.19
CA CYS A 434 9.76 16.05 1.22
C CYS A 434 11.18 15.76 0.73
N VAL A 435 11.52 14.50 0.47
CA VAL A 435 12.87 14.07 0.09
C VAL A 435 12.99 13.95 -1.42
N GLU A 436 13.94 14.66 -2.01
CA GLU A 436 14.16 14.69 -3.46
C GLU A 436 14.95 13.49 -3.98
N ASN A 437 15.84 12.93 -3.14
CA ASN A 437 16.68 11.80 -3.53
C ASN A 437 17.12 10.95 -2.32
N PRO A 438 17.63 9.72 -2.53
CA PRO A 438 18.10 8.85 -1.45
C PRO A 438 19.19 9.44 -0.55
N GLU A 439 20.05 10.32 -1.08
CA GLU A 439 21.13 10.94 -0.29
C GLU A 439 20.57 11.95 0.73
N ASP A 440 19.46 12.61 0.40
CA ASP A 440 18.77 13.49 1.34
C ASP A 440 18.13 12.70 2.49
N MET A 441 17.64 11.49 2.21
CA MET A 441 17.20 10.56 3.26
C MET A 441 18.31 10.23 4.24
N ARG A 442 19.51 9.91 3.75
CA ARG A 442 20.68 9.63 4.61
C ARG A 442 21.02 10.82 5.53
N LYS A 443 20.94 12.04 5.01
CA LYS A 443 21.16 13.26 5.81
C LYS A 443 20.09 13.45 6.87
N PHE A 444 18.84 13.23 6.48
CA PHE A 444 17.70 13.36 7.37
C PHE A 444 17.74 12.35 8.51
N TYR A 445 17.97 11.08 8.23
CA TYR A 445 18.03 10.04 9.26
C TYR A 445 19.29 10.12 10.14
N LYS A 446 20.40 10.70 9.67
CA LYS A 446 21.57 11.00 10.51
C LYS A 446 21.25 12.05 11.57
N ILE A 447 20.31 12.93 11.34
CA ILE A 447 19.87 13.98 12.30
C ILE A 447 18.95 13.38 13.38
N VAL A 448 18.27 12.28 13.08
CA VAL A 448 17.29 11.63 13.97
C VAL A 448 17.91 10.49 14.80
N LYS A 449 19.20 10.14 14.59
CA LYS A 449 19.96 9.22 15.44
C LYS A 449 20.19 9.82 16.82
#